data_1f674c086c67f9f0026ea561ad1b7298
#
_entry.id   1f674c086c67f9f0026ea561ad1b7298
#
_cell.length_a   1.000
_cell.length_b   1.000
_cell.length_c   1.000
_cell.angle_alpha   90.00
_cell.angle_beta   90.00
_cell.angle_gamma   90.00
#
_symmetry.space_group_name_H-M   'P 1'
#
loop_
_entity.id
_entity.type
_entity.pdbx_description
1 polymer ?
#
loop_
_entity_poly.entity_id
_entity_poly.type
_entity_poly.pdbx_seq_one_letter_code
_entity_poly.pdbx_strand_id
1 'polypeptide(L)'
;MAFEKEFHRNLRLTLREKREHLKGAITIWMFEDGRLVGETYGTPLDGKDEIPDGCPKDSHSIYCDSTTILRKYKNKGYGKILKAAFIGRVSQDFRRIYGHARPGASQALNHGFGARLGKTYKNWYGTGEDYRIYDLIIHNR
;
A
#
# COMPACT_ATOMS: atom_id res chain seq x y z
N MET A 1 -0.55 -8.54 -16.20
CA MET A 1 0.91 -8.67 -16.40
C MET A 1 1.59 -8.75 -15.05
N ALA A 2 2.60 -9.59 -14.94
CA ALA A 2 3.36 -9.75 -13.71
C ALA A 2 4.83 -9.50 -13.97
N PHE A 3 5.53 -8.95 -12.99
CA PHE A 3 6.99 -8.87 -13.03
C PHE A 3 7.57 -9.34 -11.70
N GLU A 4 8.80 -9.78 -11.76
CA GLU A 4 9.55 -10.15 -10.58
C GLU A 4 10.80 -9.28 -10.48
N LYS A 5 11.15 -8.90 -9.27
CA LYS A 5 12.35 -8.13 -8.99
C LYS A 5 13.00 -8.67 -7.74
N GLU A 6 14.27 -9.03 -7.87
CA GLU A 6 15.07 -9.41 -6.70
C GLU A 6 15.51 -8.15 -5.98
N PHE A 7 15.31 -8.15 -4.67
CA PHE A 7 15.60 -7.02 -3.79
C PHE A 7 16.53 -7.51 -2.69
N HIS A 8 17.57 -6.80 -2.40
CA HIS A 8 18.49 -7.17 -1.34
C HIS A 8 19.06 -8.58 -1.51
N ARG A 9 20.15 -8.67 -2.23
CA ARG A 9 20.84 -9.92 -2.47
C ARG A 9 21.05 -10.75 -1.20
N ASN A 10 21.44 -10.11 -0.07
CA ASN A 10 21.71 -10.79 1.18
C ASN A 10 20.45 -11.32 1.88
N LEU A 11 19.29 -10.74 1.62
CA LEU A 11 18.03 -11.17 2.21
C LEU A 11 17.24 -12.06 1.27
N ARG A 12 17.68 -12.18 0.01
CA ARG A 12 17.05 -13.01 -1.00
C ARG A 12 15.56 -12.69 -1.16
N LEU A 13 15.26 -11.41 -1.18
CA LEU A 13 13.88 -10.94 -1.35
C LEU A 13 13.54 -10.81 -2.83
N THR A 14 12.36 -11.30 -3.19
CA THR A 14 11.81 -11.17 -4.53
C THR A 14 10.46 -10.47 -4.43
N LEU A 15 10.23 -9.51 -5.32
CA LEU A 15 8.94 -8.84 -5.43
C LEU A 15 8.29 -9.25 -6.74
N ARG A 16 6.99 -9.52 -6.66
CA ARG A 16 6.20 -9.88 -7.84
C ARG A 16 4.94 -9.02 -7.90
N GLU A 17 4.68 -8.46 -9.07
CA GLU A 17 3.47 -7.69 -9.31
C GLU A 17 2.43 -8.53 -10.05
N LYS A 18 1.16 -8.33 -9.66
CA LYS A 18 0.03 -8.81 -10.44
C LYS A 18 -0.98 -7.68 -10.61
N ARG A 19 -1.46 -7.49 -11.82
CA ARG A 19 -2.44 -6.46 -12.12
C ARG A 19 -3.79 -7.10 -12.42
N GLU A 20 -4.82 -6.63 -11.70
CA GLU A 20 -6.20 -7.05 -11.94
C GLU A 20 -6.79 -6.28 -13.12
N HIS A 21 -7.44 -6.98 -14.04
CA HIS A 21 -8.00 -6.34 -15.23
C HIS A 21 -9.27 -5.54 -14.94
N LEU A 22 -10.16 -6.07 -14.10
CA LEU A 22 -11.48 -5.49 -13.93
C LEU A 22 -11.46 -4.12 -13.23
N LYS A 23 -10.69 -3.98 -12.17
CA LYS A 23 -10.65 -2.74 -11.37
C LYS A 23 -9.34 -2.02 -11.46
N GLY A 24 -8.40 -2.52 -12.22
CA GLY A 24 -7.06 -1.95 -12.33
C GLY A 24 -6.24 -2.09 -11.06
N ALA A 25 -6.64 -2.96 -10.13
CA ALA A 25 -5.92 -3.15 -8.87
C ALA A 25 -4.50 -3.66 -9.13
N ILE A 26 -3.56 -3.15 -8.35
CA ILE A 26 -2.15 -3.51 -8.43
C ILE A 26 -1.79 -4.19 -7.13
N THR A 27 -1.33 -5.43 -7.21
CA THR A 27 -0.88 -6.21 -6.06
C THR A 27 0.61 -6.47 -6.18
N ILE A 28 1.34 -6.28 -5.09
CA ILE A 28 2.75 -6.64 -5.00
C ILE A 28 2.90 -7.65 -3.88
N TRP A 29 3.47 -8.81 -4.22
CA TRP A 29 3.84 -9.85 -3.28
C TRP A 29 5.33 -9.81 -3.01
N MET A 30 5.70 -10.05 -1.76
CA MET A 30 7.08 -10.16 -1.35
C MET A 30 7.36 -11.59 -0.91
N PHE A 31 8.45 -12.15 -1.40
CA PHE A 31 8.91 -13.49 -1.05
C PHE A 31 10.32 -13.40 -0.47
N GLU A 32 10.60 -14.25 0.51
CA GLU A 32 11.94 -14.47 1.02
C GLU A 32 12.28 -15.95 0.82
N ASP A 33 13.35 -16.22 0.10
CA ASP A 33 13.75 -17.59 -0.24
C ASP A 33 12.59 -18.43 -0.81
N GLY A 34 11.79 -17.80 -1.67
CA GLY A 34 10.64 -18.44 -2.32
C GLY A 34 9.39 -18.56 -1.48
N ARG A 35 9.38 -18.07 -0.24
CA ARG A 35 8.22 -18.12 0.64
C ARG A 35 7.56 -16.76 0.73
N LEU A 36 6.23 -16.72 0.60
CA LEU A 36 5.48 -15.48 0.71
C LEU A 36 5.61 -14.92 2.13
N VAL A 37 6.02 -13.65 2.23
CA VAL A 37 6.18 -12.97 3.52
C VAL A 37 5.30 -11.75 3.66
N GLY A 38 4.82 -11.19 2.56
CA GLY A 38 3.97 -10.00 2.63
C GLY A 38 3.26 -9.68 1.33
N GLU A 39 2.30 -8.79 1.44
CA GLU A 39 1.48 -8.35 0.32
C GLU A 39 1.07 -6.90 0.53
N THR A 40 1.04 -6.14 -0.55
CA THR A 40 0.36 -4.85 -0.58
C THR A 40 -0.45 -4.74 -1.86
N TYR A 41 -1.62 -4.12 -1.77
CA TYR A 41 -2.38 -3.87 -2.99
C TYR A 41 -3.15 -2.57 -2.89
N GLY A 42 -3.45 -2.02 -4.06
CA GLY A 42 -4.23 -0.80 -4.18
C GLY A 42 -5.14 -0.85 -5.39
N THR A 43 -6.21 -0.07 -5.31
CA THR A 43 -7.23 0.02 -6.36
C THR A 43 -7.38 1.49 -6.76
N PRO A 44 -7.36 1.81 -8.06
CA PRO A 44 -7.65 3.17 -8.50
C PRO A 44 -8.98 3.65 -7.92
N LEU A 45 -9.02 4.90 -7.46
CA LEU A 45 -10.24 5.40 -6.81
C LEU A 45 -11.42 5.46 -7.76
N ASP A 46 -11.20 5.72 -9.03
CA ASP A 46 -12.27 5.70 -10.02
C ASP A 46 -12.74 4.28 -10.38
N GLY A 47 -11.99 3.26 -9.97
CA GLY A 47 -12.35 1.85 -10.15
C GLY A 47 -13.10 1.24 -8.96
N LYS A 48 -13.28 2.00 -7.87
CA LYS A 48 -13.98 1.48 -6.69
C LYS A 48 -15.47 1.74 -6.80
N ASP A 49 -16.27 0.74 -6.39
CA ASP A 49 -17.72 0.88 -6.33
C ASP A 49 -18.14 1.84 -5.22
N GLU A 50 -17.51 1.71 -4.06
CA GLU A 50 -17.68 2.62 -2.94
C GLU A 50 -16.40 3.38 -2.68
N ILE A 51 -16.50 4.71 -2.61
CA ILE A 51 -15.34 5.55 -2.33
C ILE A 51 -15.11 5.57 -0.81
N PRO A 52 -13.92 5.20 -0.34
CA PRO A 52 -13.62 5.26 1.09
C PRO A 52 -13.76 6.68 1.63
N ASP A 53 -14.18 6.80 2.88
CA ASP A 53 -14.44 8.09 3.52
C ASP A 53 -13.25 9.03 3.41
N GLY A 54 -13.51 10.26 2.98
CA GLY A 54 -12.50 11.31 2.85
C GLY A 54 -11.70 11.27 1.57
N CYS A 55 -11.95 10.30 0.69
CA CYS A 55 -11.23 10.18 -0.58
C CYS A 55 -12.01 10.78 -1.73
N PRO A 56 -11.32 11.34 -2.75
CA PRO A 56 -11.98 11.79 -3.97
C PRO A 56 -12.26 10.62 -4.91
N LYS A 57 -13.14 10.83 -5.87
CA LYS A 57 -13.29 9.90 -6.99
C LYS A 57 -12.65 10.54 -8.21
N ASP A 58 -11.39 10.27 -8.44
CA ASP A 58 -10.67 10.82 -9.59
C ASP A 58 -9.79 9.74 -10.23
N SER A 59 -9.28 10.05 -11.43
CA SER A 59 -8.46 9.12 -12.23
C SER A 59 -6.97 9.19 -11.90
N HIS A 60 -6.57 10.10 -11.02
CA HIS A 60 -5.16 10.35 -10.70
C HIS A 60 -4.73 9.76 -9.38
N SER A 61 -5.65 9.16 -8.65
CA SER A 61 -5.40 8.67 -7.31
C SER A 61 -5.67 7.18 -7.20
N ILE A 62 -4.85 6.52 -6.39
CA ILE A 62 -5.03 5.11 -6.05
C ILE A 62 -5.18 4.98 -4.54
N TYR A 63 -6.04 4.07 -4.12
CA TYR A 63 -6.26 3.77 -2.72
C TYR A 63 -5.44 2.54 -2.35
N CYS A 64 -4.58 2.67 -1.35
CA CYS A 64 -3.85 1.52 -0.80
C CYS A 64 -4.80 0.77 0.14
N ASP A 65 -5.32 -0.35 -0.33
CA ASP A 65 -6.29 -1.13 0.41
C ASP A 65 -5.65 -1.86 1.59
N SER A 66 -4.44 -2.34 1.43
CA SER A 66 -3.78 -3.12 2.46
C SER A 66 -2.27 -3.17 2.25
N THR A 67 -1.55 -3.23 3.35
CA THR A 67 -0.13 -3.60 3.39
C THR A 67 0.02 -4.54 4.58
N THR A 68 0.34 -5.80 4.31
CA THR A 68 0.38 -6.85 5.32
C THR A 68 1.69 -7.60 5.25
N ILE A 69 2.34 -7.76 6.40
CA ILE A 69 3.49 -8.63 6.57
C ILE A 69 3.05 -9.78 7.48
N LEU A 70 3.33 -11.00 7.10
CA LEU A 70 3.01 -12.15 7.92
C LEU A 70 3.72 -12.05 9.28
N ARG A 71 3.01 -12.44 10.34
CA ARG A 71 3.48 -12.26 11.72
C ARG A 71 4.92 -12.73 11.92
N LYS A 72 5.25 -13.88 11.39
CA LYS A 72 6.59 -14.49 11.51
C LYS A 72 7.71 -13.58 10.99
N TYR A 73 7.39 -12.69 10.07
CA TYR A 73 8.38 -11.83 9.39
C TYR A 73 8.29 -10.38 9.81
N LYS A 74 7.51 -10.05 10.82
CA LYS A 74 7.40 -8.68 11.31
C LYS A 74 8.70 -8.23 11.99
N ASN A 75 8.87 -6.92 12.10
CA ASN A 75 10.01 -6.28 12.76
C ASN A 75 11.36 -6.52 12.05
N LYS A 76 11.33 -6.81 10.75
CA LYS A 76 12.53 -6.96 9.92
C LYS A 76 12.69 -5.86 8.88
N GLY A 77 11.83 -4.84 8.92
CA GLY A 77 11.84 -3.75 7.93
C GLY A 77 11.17 -4.09 6.60
N TYR A 78 10.49 -5.22 6.49
CA TYR A 78 9.89 -5.67 5.23
C TYR A 78 8.71 -4.80 4.82
N GLY A 79 7.93 -4.29 5.77
CA GLY A 79 6.84 -3.38 5.47
C GLY A 79 7.30 -2.13 4.75
N LYS A 80 8.43 -1.58 5.16
CA LYS A 80 9.03 -0.41 4.53
C LYS A 80 9.48 -0.71 3.09
N ILE A 81 10.10 -1.86 2.88
CA ILE A 81 10.54 -2.30 1.55
C ILE A 81 9.33 -2.48 0.63
N LEU A 82 8.32 -3.16 1.14
CA LEU A 82 7.10 -3.44 0.37
C LEU A 82 6.36 -2.14 0.02
N LYS A 83 6.22 -1.22 0.97
CA LYS A 83 5.58 0.06 0.73
C LYS A 83 6.37 0.91 -0.27
N ALA A 84 7.68 0.93 -0.17
CA ALA A 84 8.53 1.64 -1.13
C ALA A 84 8.34 1.09 -2.55
N ALA A 85 8.24 -0.23 -2.68
CA ALA A 85 8.00 -0.87 -3.96
C ALA A 85 6.62 -0.49 -4.53
N PHE A 86 5.60 -0.46 -3.69
CA PHE A 86 4.27 -0.04 -4.09
C PHE A 86 4.27 1.41 -4.59
N ILE A 87 4.86 2.32 -3.82
CA ILE A 87 4.97 3.73 -4.20
C ILE A 87 5.68 3.87 -5.55
N GLY A 88 6.81 3.19 -5.71
CA GLY A 88 7.57 3.24 -6.95
C GLY A 88 6.77 2.74 -8.14
N ARG A 89 5.99 1.68 -7.95
CA ARG A 89 5.18 1.13 -9.04
C ARG A 89 4.01 2.03 -9.42
N VAL A 90 3.25 2.50 -8.43
CA VAL A 90 2.05 3.30 -8.71
C VAL A 90 2.38 4.72 -9.16
N SER A 91 3.56 5.23 -8.83
CA SER A 91 3.98 6.57 -9.27
C SER A 91 4.12 6.68 -10.79
N GLN A 92 4.16 5.56 -11.51
CA GLN A 92 4.18 5.54 -12.97
C GLN A 92 2.85 5.98 -13.57
N ASP A 93 1.74 5.71 -12.87
CA ASP A 93 0.39 5.93 -13.40
C ASP A 93 -0.46 6.87 -12.57
N PHE A 94 -0.07 7.13 -11.32
CA PHE A 94 -0.87 7.91 -10.38
C PHE A 94 -0.05 9.03 -9.76
N ARG A 95 -0.76 10.06 -9.27
CA ARG A 95 -0.15 11.22 -8.63
C ARG A 95 -0.29 11.23 -7.12
N ARG A 96 -1.23 10.44 -6.60
CA ARG A 96 -1.55 10.45 -5.17
C ARG A 96 -2.01 9.10 -4.70
N ILE A 97 -1.57 8.74 -3.49
CA ILE A 97 -2.01 7.54 -2.79
C ILE A 97 -2.83 7.99 -1.59
N TYR A 98 -4.00 7.39 -1.42
CA TYR A 98 -4.81 7.54 -0.22
C TYR A 98 -4.87 6.22 0.52
N GLY A 99 -5.14 6.27 1.80
CA GLY A 99 -5.38 5.08 2.60
C GLY A 99 -5.88 5.45 3.97
N HIS A 100 -6.22 4.44 4.76
CA HIS A 100 -6.59 4.59 6.16
C HIS A 100 -5.66 3.70 6.97
N ALA A 101 -5.01 4.28 7.97
CA ALA A 101 -3.98 3.59 8.73
C ALA A 101 -4.37 3.48 10.20
N ARG A 102 -4.15 2.30 10.78
CA ARG A 102 -4.29 2.07 12.22
C ARG A 102 -3.23 2.86 12.98
N PRO A 103 -3.51 3.22 14.25
CA PRO A 103 -2.49 3.82 15.10
C PRO A 103 -1.25 2.94 15.22
N GLY A 104 -0.11 3.57 15.44
CA GLY A 104 1.16 2.88 15.64
C GLY A 104 1.94 2.68 14.36
N ALA A 105 2.38 1.44 14.09
CA ALA A 105 3.32 1.14 13.02
C ALA A 105 2.84 1.58 11.63
N SER A 106 1.54 1.40 11.34
CA SER A 106 0.99 1.74 10.02
C SER A 106 0.99 3.25 9.78
N GLN A 107 0.57 4.06 10.75
CA GLN A 107 0.63 5.51 10.64
C GLN A 107 2.08 5.99 10.55
N ALA A 108 2.96 5.43 11.37
CA ALA A 108 4.38 5.79 11.35
C ALA A 108 5.03 5.45 10.01
N LEU A 109 4.70 4.30 9.45
CA LEU A 109 5.20 3.88 8.14
C LEU A 109 4.83 4.90 7.06
N ASN A 110 3.56 5.24 6.96
CA ASN A 110 3.10 6.17 5.93
C ASN A 110 3.63 7.58 6.15
N HIS A 111 3.66 8.04 7.39
CA HIS A 111 4.25 9.34 7.73
C HIS A 111 5.73 9.39 7.35
N GLY A 112 6.46 8.30 7.56
CA GLY A 112 7.88 8.20 7.19
C GLY A 112 8.12 8.35 5.69
N PHE A 113 7.14 8.04 4.86
CA PHE A 113 7.22 8.28 3.41
C PHE A 113 6.72 9.68 3.00
N GLY A 114 6.34 10.51 3.96
CA GLY A 114 5.88 11.87 3.69
C GLY A 114 4.38 12.03 3.56
N ALA A 115 3.60 11.01 3.95
CA ALA A 115 2.16 11.13 3.91
C ALA A 115 1.65 12.16 4.91
N ARG A 116 0.61 12.89 4.52
CA ARG A 116 -0.13 13.76 5.42
C ARG A 116 -1.19 12.94 6.12
N LEU A 117 -1.25 13.05 7.46
CA LEU A 117 -2.27 12.38 8.25
C LEU A 117 -3.45 13.34 8.44
N GLY A 118 -4.63 12.89 8.11
CA GLY A 118 -5.85 13.68 8.18
C GLY A 118 -6.77 13.27 9.31
N LYS A 119 -8.06 13.24 9.02
CA LYS A 119 -9.10 12.97 9.99
C LYS A 119 -9.00 11.55 10.57
N THR A 120 -9.36 11.43 11.85
CA THR A 120 -9.51 10.13 12.52
C THR A 120 -10.96 9.67 12.41
N TYR A 121 -11.15 8.42 12.01
CA TYR A 121 -12.45 7.76 11.92
C TYR A 121 -12.54 6.75 13.05
N LYS A 122 -13.42 7.03 14.01
CA LYS A 122 -13.59 6.20 15.21
C LYS A 122 -14.20 4.86 14.85
N ASN A 123 -13.67 3.79 15.48
CA ASN A 123 -14.16 2.43 15.30
C ASN A 123 -14.38 2.10 13.82
N TRP A 124 -13.34 2.27 13.02
CA TRP A 124 -13.36 2.13 11.55
C TRP A 124 -13.98 0.79 11.13
N TYR A 125 -15.14 0.87 10.47
CA TYR A 125 -15.91 -0.29 10.03
C TYR A 125 -16.12 -1.36 11.12
N GLY A 126 -16.28 -0.96 12.37
CA GLY A 126 -16.52 -1.88 13.46
C GLY A 126 -15.31 -2.70 13.90
N THR A 127 -14.11 -2.29 13.52
CA THR A 127 -12.86 -3.00 13.88
C THR A 127 -12.47 -2.86 15.34
N GLY A 128 -13.08 -1.91 16.06
CA GLY A 128 -12.66 -1.57 17.42
C GLY A 128 -11.46 -0.63 17.48
N GLU A 129 -10.92 -0.25 16.35
CA GLU A 129 -9.78 0.66 16.26
C GLU A 129 -10.12 1.91 15.47
N ASP A 130 -9.43 3.00 15.79
CA ASP A 130 -9.58 4.28 15.11
C ASP A 130 -8.54 4.36 14.01
N TYR A 131 -8.99 4.61 12.77
CA TYR A 131 -8.09 4.76 11.64
C TYR A 131 -8.01 6.22 11.23
N ARG A 132 -6.86 6.64 10.77
CA ARG A 132 -6.66 7.97 10.18
C ARG A 132 -6.50 7.86 8.69
N ILE A 133 -7.21 8.72 7.96
CA ILE A 133 -6.95 8.88 6.54
C ILE A 133 -5.56 9.50 6.36
N TYR A 134 -4.85 9.06 5.33
CA TYR A 134 -3.61 9.69 4.90
C TYR A 134 -3.64 9.90 3.40
N ASP A 135 -2.88 10.87 2.94
CA ASP A 135 -2.61 11.03 1.53
C ASP A 135 -1.13 11.29 1.31
N LEU A 136 -0.61 10.69 0.27
CA LEU A 136 0.78 10.82 -0.12
C LEU A 136 0.83 11.33 -1.56
N ILE A 137 1.46 12.47 -1.74
CA ILE A 137 1.70 13.01 -3.08
C ILE A 137 2.91 12.30 -3.65
N ILE A 138 2.73 11.68 -4.80
CA ILE A 138 3.80 11.00 -5.52
C ILE A 138 4.01 11.71 -6.85
N HIS A 139 5.28 11.87 -7.20
CA HIS A 139 5.61 12.54 -8.46
C HIS A 139 5.84 11.51 -9.54
N ASN A 140 5.05 11.64 -10.59
CA ASN A 140 5.26 10.89 -11.81
C ASN A 140 6.30 11.64 -12.65
N ARG A 141 7.29 10.93 -13.05
CA ARG A 141 8.37 11.52 -13.87
C ARG A 141 8.39 10.99 -15.27
#